data_7a3fb4a378571621fd65809861fa3ef5
#
_entry.id   7a3fb4a378571621fd65809861fa3ef5
#
_cell.length_a   1.000
_cell.length_b   1.000
_cell.length_c   1.000
_cell.angle_alpha   90.00
_cell.angle_beta   90.00
_cell.angle_gamma   90.00
#
_symmetry.space_group_name_H-M   'P 1'
#
loop_
_entity.id
_entity.type
_entity.pdbx_description
1 polymer ?
#
loop_
_entity_poly.entity_id
_entity_poly.type
_entity_poly.pdbx_seq_one_letter_code
_entity_poly.pdbx_strand_id
1 'polypeptide(L)'
;MCYLNDDAKTSWANGAPFPGGSWAMYVVYAGGELATDLIRDQNYDVGDVYIMVDGGYLVVKIVLDEGYSISYYHIHVATSLSGISQNNAGNPQIGLFEY
;
A
#
# COMPACT_ATOMS: atom_id res chain seq x y z
N MET A 1 -2.95 0.97 -3.95
CA MET A 1 -2.86 1.08 -2.46
C MET A 1 -2.53 -0.28 -1.88
N CYS A 2 -1.61 -0.34 -0.97
CA CYS A 2 -1.19 -1.58 -0.34
C CYS A 2 -1.25 -1.43 1.19
N TYR A 3 -1.95 -2.34 1.83
CA TYR A 3 -2.06 -2.42 3.28
C TYR A 3 -1.60 -3.81 3.73
N LEU A 4 -0.70 -3.85 4.70
CA LEU A 4 -0.20 -5.08 5.29
C LEU A 4 -0.44 -5.08 6.78
N ASN A 5 -0.78 -6.24 7.32
CA ASN A 5 -0.93 -6.44 8.75
C ASN A 5 -0.01 -7.57 9.20
N ASP A 6 0.89 -7.27 10.11
CA ASP A 6 1.84 -8.21 10.68
C ASP A 6 1.81 -8.08 12.21
N ASP A 7 1.49 -9.17 12.91
CA ASP A 7 1.38 -9.21 14.37
C ASP A 7 0.55 -8.06 14.95
N ALA A 8 -0.62 -7.82 14.35
CA ALA A 8 -1.52 -6.71 14.71
C ALA A 8 -0.94 -5.32 14.46
N LYS A 9 0.18 -5.20 13.74
CA LYS A 9 0.75 -3.93 13.32
C LYS A 9 0.37 -3.62 11.87
N THR A 10 0.14 -2.35 11.59
CA THR A 10 -0.24 -1.86 10.27
C THR A 10 0.97 -1.35 9.51
N SER A 11 1.07 -1.70 8.23
CA SER A 11 2.09 -1.21 7.32
C SER A 11 1.47 -0.69 6.03
N TRP A 12 2.05 0.37 5.48
CA TRP A 12 1.65 0.98 4.22
C TRP A 12 2.87 1.14 3.31
N ALA A 13 2.67 0.96 2.02
CA ALA A 13 3.68 1.39 1.04
C ALA A 13 3.83 2.91 1.15
N ASN A 14 5.07 3.39 1.23
CA ASN A 14 5.36 4.81 1.38
C ASN A 14 4.92 5.59 0.14
N GLY A 15 4.11 6.60 0.33
CA GLY A 15 3.57 7.42 -0.75
C GLY A 15 2.96 8.70 -0.22
N ALA A 16 1.88 9.15 -0.88
CA ALA A 16 1.15 10.34 -0.49
C ALA A 16 0.05 10.01 0.55
N PRO A 17 -0.29 10.94 1.44
CA PRO A 17 -1.33 10.71 2.43
C PRO A 17 -2.73 10.81 1.81
N PHE A 18 -3.67 10.02 2.32
CA PHE A 18 -5.09 10.23 2.06
C PHE A 18 -5.58 11.52 2.74
N PRO A 19 -6.69 12.12 2.24
CA PRO A 19 -7.18 13.37 2.82
C PRO A 19 -7.65 13.25 4.27
N GLY A 20 -7.90 12.05 4.77
CA GLY A 20 -8.30 11.83 6.16
C GLY A 20 -7.15 11.99 7.14
N GLY A 21 -7.47 11.86 8.44
CA GLY A 21 -6.50 12.07 9.52
C GLY A 21 -5.63 10.85 9.85
N SER A 22 -5.85 9.69 9.18
CA SER A 22 -5.02 8.51 9.40
C SER A 22 -3.68 8.63 8.67
N TRP A 23 -2.71 7.82 9.05
CA TRP A 23 -1.42 7.81 8.36
C TRP A 23 -1.39 6.92 7.11
N ALA A 24 -2.53 6.42 6.68
CA ALA A 24 -2.67 5.66 5.45
C ALA A 24 -2.13 6.42 4.24
N MET A 25 -1.53 5.69 3.31
CA MET A 25 -0.87 6.27 2.15
C MET A 25 -1.27 5.55 0.86
N TYR A 26 -1.14 6.25 -0.27
CA TYR A 26 -1.29 5.67 -1.60
C TYR A 26 -0.07 6.00 -2.45
N VAL A 27 0.21 5.15 -3.43
CA VAL A 27 1.34 5.32 -4.34
C VAL A 27 0.81 5.69 -5.72
N VAL A 28 1.38 6.75 -6.30
CA VAL A 28 1.11 7.13 -7.69
C VAL A 28 2.10 6.40 -8.59
N TYR A 29 1.57 5.59 -9.52
CA TYR A 29 2.37 4.85 -10.48
C TYR A 29 2.19 5.44 -11.86
N ALA A 30 3.28 5.90 -12.48
CA ALA A 30 3.29 6.57 -13.78
C ALA A 30 3.93 5.72 -14.89
N GLY A 31 4.16 4.45 -14.65
CA GLY A 31 4.80 3.53 -15.58
C GLY A 31 6.24 3.19 -15.18
N GLY A 32 6.84 2.26 -15.91
CA GLY A 32 8.19 1.77 -15.62
C GLY A 32 8.22 0.88 -14.39
N GLU A 33 9.34 0.90 -13.68
CA GLU A 33 9.52 0.17 -12.43
C GLU A 33 9.66 1.18 -11.31
N LEU A 34 8.83 1.04 -10.28
CA LEU A 34 8.84 1.91 -9.11
C LEU A 34 9.13 1.07 -7.88
N ALA A 35 9.99 1.58 -7.00
CA ALA A 35 10.28 0.98 -5.72
C ALA A 35 10.01 1.99 -4.61
N THR A 36 9.39 1.55 -3.53
CA THR A 36 9.14 2.39 -2.36
C THR A 36 9.25 1.57 -1.10
N ASP A 37 9.50 2.23 0.03
CA ASP A 37 9.60 1.56 1.31
C ASP A 37 8.25 1.07 1.81
N LEU A 38 8.26 -0.02 2.57
CA LEU A 38 7.12 -0.48 3.33
C LEU A 38 7.29 0.03 4.76
N ILE A 39 6.39 0.90 5.21
CA ILE A 39 6.51 1.57 6.51
C ILE A 39 5.51 0.96 7.49
N ARG A 40 6.01 0.56 8.66
CA ARG A 40 5.24 0.01 9.77
C ARG A 40 5.14 1.04 10.89
N ASP A 41 3.95 1.18 11.48
CA ASP A 41 3.70 2.07 12.61
C ASP A 41 4.20 3.51 12.37
N GLN A 42 4.16 4.00 11.13
CA GLN A 42 4.58 5.32 10.70
C GLN A 42 6.10 5.57 10.70
N ASN A 43 6.91 4.76 11.39
CA ASN A 43 8.30 5.09 11.67
C ASN A 43 9.31 4.01 11.27
N TYR A 44 8.87 2.80 10.94
CA TYR A 44 9.79 1.68 10.71
C TYR A 44 9.73 1.22 9.26
N ASP A 45 10.87 1.26 8.58
CA ASP A 45 11.04 0.62 7.28
C ASP A 45 11.24 -0.87 7.49
N VAL A 46 10.25 -1.68 7.10
CA VAL A 46 10.27 -3.14 7.30
C VAL A 46 10.42 -3.91 6.00
N GLY A 47 10.59 -3.24 4.88
CA GLY A 47 10.76 -3.86 3.58
C GLY A 47 10.55 -2.89 2.45
N ASP A 48 10.34 -3.45 1.25
CA ASP A 48 10.17 -2.68 0.03
C ASP A 48 8.96 -3.19 -0.76
N VAL A 49 8.34 -2.27 -1.50
CA VAL A 49 7.26 -2.57 -2.43
C VAL A 49 7.72 -2.16 -3.82
N TYR A 50 7.67 -3.09 -4.76
CA TYR A 50 8.02 -2.87 -6.16
C TYR A 50 6.76 -2.93 -7.00
N ILE A 51 6.57 -1.94 -7.88
CA ILE A 51 5.44 -1.86 -8.78
C ILE A 51 5.96 -1.78 -10.21
N MET A 52 5.48 -2.66 -11.08
CA MET A 52 5.94 -2.73 -12.46
C MET A 52 4.85 -3.33 -13.35
N VAL A 53 5.01 -3.19 -14.67
CA VAL A 53 4.18 -3.89 -15.66
C VAL A 53 5.01 -5.00 -16.29
N ASP A 54 4.49 -6.22 -16.26
CA ASP A 54 5.13 -7.37 -16.87
C ASP A 54 4.08 -8.22 -17.61
N GLY A 55 4.31 -8.45 -18.89
CA GLY A 55 3.42 -9.27 -19.72
C GLY A 55 1.97 -8.75 -19.79
N GLY A 56 1.77 -7.44 -19.72
CA GLY A 56 0.45 -6.83 -19.73
C GLY A 56 -0.25 -6.80 -18.35
N TYR A 57 0.44 -7.23 -17.30
CA TYR A 57 -0.10 -7.23 -15.94
C TYR A 57 0.63 -6.20 -15.07
N LEU A 58 -0.12 -5.56 -14.19
CA LEU A 58 0.46 -4.77 -13.12
C LEU A 58 0.90 -5.73 -12.00
N VAL A 59 2.18 -5.72 -11.70
CA VAL A 59 2.76 -6.58 -10.67
C VAL A 59 3.13 -5.73 -9.46
N VAL A 60 2.66 -6.14 -8.30
CA VAL A 60 3.05 -5.55 -7.00
C VAL A 60 3.83 -6.63 -6.24
N LYS A 61 5.11 -6.38 -6.02
CA LYS A 61 6.00 -7.30 -5.31
C LYS A 61 6.37 -6.72 -3.95
N ILE A 62 6.14 -7.48 -2.92
CA ILE A 62 6.45 -7.08 -1.54
C ILE A 62 7.61 -7.93 -1.05
N VAL A 63 8.68 -7.26 -0.62
CA VAL A 63 9.87 -7.92 -0.07
C VAL A 63 10.07 -7.42 1.36
N LEU A 64 10.00 -8.31 2.32
CA LEU A 64 10.20 -7.98 3.73
C LEU A 64 11.66 -8.12 4.12
N ASP A 65 12.11 -7.23 5.00
CA ASP A 65 13.41 -7.36 5.63
C ASP A 65 13.44 -8.58 6.56
N GLU A 66 14.62 -9.08 6.85
CA GLU A 66 14.80 -10.24 7.73
C GLU A 66 14.15 -9.99 9.10
N GLY A 67 13.42 -10.97 9.59
CA GLY A 67 12.75 -10.91 10.88
C GLY A 67 11.29 -10.43 10.82
N TYR A 68 10.80 -10.06 9.65
CA TYR A 68 9.40 -9.63 9.48
C TYR A 68 8.61 -10.64 8.67
N SER A 69 7.33 -10.77 8.99
CA SER A 69 6.39 -11.63 8.28
C SER A 69 5.06 -10.93 8.05
N ILE A 70 4.27 -11.44 7.11
CA ILE A 70 2.95 -10.90 6.78
C ILE A 70 1.88 -11.91 7.17
N SER A 71 0.84 -11.45 7.89
CA SER A 71 -0.34 -12.25 8.17
C SER A 71 -1.34 -12.18 7.00
N TYR A 72 -1.62 -10.98 6.49
CA TYR A 72 -2.44 -10.76 5.31
C TYR A 72 -2.18 -9.38 4.72
N TYR A 73 -2.70 -9.16 3.50
CA TYR A 73 -2.56 -7.89 2.80
C TYR A 73 -3.85 -7.51 2.08
N HIS A 74 -3.99 -6.22 1.78
CA HIS A 74 -5.04 -5.69 0.94
C HIS A 74 -4.43 -4.74 -0.09
N ILE A 75 -4.85 -4.88 -1.35
CA ILE A 75 -4.39 -4.05 -2.45
C ILE A 75 -5.60 -3.54 -3.23
N HIS A 76 -5.58 -2.27 -3.59
CA HIS A 76 -6.56 -1.68 -4.48
C HIS A 76 -5.86 -0.80 -5.50
N VAL A 77 -6.27 -0.91 -6.77
CA VAL A 77 -5.72 -0.15 -7.88
C VAL A 77 -6.85 0.61 -8.55
N ALA A 78 -6.65 1.90 -8.78
CA ALA A 78 -7.61 2.76 -9.43
C ALA A 78 -6.90 3.82 -10.28
N THR A 79 -7.61 4.39 -11.25
CA THR A 79 -7.06 5.45 -12.12
C THR A 79 -7.05 6.82 -11.46
N SER A 80 -7.76 6.97 -10.35
CA SER A 80 -7.80 8.20 -9.55
C SER A 80 -8.01 7.87 -8.08
N LEU A 81 -7.69 8.82 -7.20
CA LEU A 81 -7.87 8.65 -5.77
C LEU A 81 -9.34 8.38 -5.39
N SER A 82 -10.28 9.00 -6.09
CA SER A 82 -11.71 8.80 -5.86
C SER A 82 -12.17 7.37 -6.19
N GLY A 83 -11.40 6.61 -6.97
CA GLY A 83 -11.67 5.21 -7.25
C GLY A 83 -11.27 4.26 -6.12
N ILE A 84 -10.56 4.75 -5.10
CA ILE A 84 -10.23 3.99 -3.91
C ILE A 84 -11.30 4.27 -2.86
N SER A 85 -11.94 3.22 -2.33
CA SER A 85 -13.01 3.37 -1.34
C SER A 85 -12.54 4.12 -0.11
N GLN A 86 -13.21 5.20 0.22
CA GLN A 86 -12.89 6.06 1.35
C GLN A 86 -14.16 6.34 2.16
N ASN A 87 -14.00 6.53 3.47
CA ASN A 87 -15.10 6.99 4.32
C ASN A 87 -15.30 8.51 4.19
N ASN A 88 -16.26 9.07 4.91
CA ASN A 88 -16.58 10.50 4.82
C ASN A 88 -15.43 11.41 5.31
N ALA A 89 -14.53 10.89 6.12
CA ALA A 89 -13.35 11.62 6.60
C ALA A 89 -12.18 11.58 5.60
N GLY A 90 -12.29 10.81 4.51
CA GLY A 90 -11.23 10.68 3.51
C GLY A 90 -10.19 9.61 3.85
N ASN A 91 -10.50 8.68 4.75
CA ASN A 91 -9.65 7.55 5.05
C ASN A 91 -10.03 6.33 4.22
N PRO A 92 -9.07 5.48 3.80
CA PRO A 92 -9.39 4.32 2.98
C PRO A 92 -10.21 3.29 3.77
N GLN A 93 -11.15 2.65 3.08
CA GLN A 93 -11.95 1.55 3.61
C GLN A 93 -11.32 0.23 3.16
N ILE A 94 -10.35 -0.26 3.93
CA ILE A 94 -9.50 -1.40 3.58
C ILE A 94 -10.30 -2.67 3.28
N GLY A 95 -11.38 -2.91 4.02
CA GLY A 95 -12.25 -4.07 3.81
C GLY A 95 -12.93 -4.10 2.45
N LEU A 96 -12.94 -2.99 1.70
CA LEU A 96 -13.52 -2.87 0.37
C LEU A 96 -12.44 -2.88 -0.73
N PHE A 97 -11.18 -3.11 -0.39
CA PHE A 97 -10.11 -3.21 -1.38
C PHE A 97 -10.29 -4.47 -2.23
N GLU A 98 -9.90 -4.35 -3.49
CA GLU A 98 -10.12 -5.37 -4.52
C GLU A 98 -9.34 -6.67 -4.25
N TYR A 99 -8.19 -6.57 -3.67
CA TYR A 99 -7.30 -7.71 -3.42
C TYR A 99 -6.91 -7.83 -1.97
#